data_729850e46ed9cbc0a870d45acdcb5d44
#
_entry.id   729850e46ed9cbc0a870d45acdcb5d44
#
_cell.length_a   1.000
_cell.length_b   1.000
_cell.length_c   1.000
_cell.angle_alpha   90.00
_cell.angle_beta   90.00
_cell.angle_gamma   90.00
#
_symmetry.space_group_name_H-M   'P 1'
#
loop_
_entity.id
_entity.type
_entity.pdbx_description
1 polymer ?
#
loop_
_entity_poly.entity_id
_entity_poly.type
_entity_poly.pdbx_seq_one_letter_code
_entity_poly.pdbx_strand_id
1 'polypeptide(L)'
;AIDTETGHMKIERMINVADAGRSINPKIEETQLSGAAVMQLGFTTTEKMEFEAGQVTNASFADYKIPGILDLPETMTNVMVEANQHNGPFGAKGVGESGTFGVSPAIANAVEDAIGVRITSLPITPEKIYRAIRAANNDPLED
;
A
#
# COMPACT_ATOMS: atom_id res chain seq x y z
N ALA A 1 13.27 1.61 -0.48
CA ALA A 1 14.29 2.69 -0.49
C ALA A 1 13.61 4.05 -0.54
N ILE A 2 14.22 5.04 0.09
CA ILE A 2 13.75 6.43 0.09
C ILE A 2 14.92 7.33 -0.30
N ASP A 3 14.68 8.18 -1.30
CA ASP A 3 15.59 9.29 -1.62
C ASP A 3 15.29 10.45 -0.66
N THR A 4 16.24 10.76 0.21
CA THR A 4 16.08 11.78 1.27
C THR A 4 16.13 13.21 0.74
N GLU A 5 16.60 13.43 -0.49
CA GLU A 5 16.66 14.75 -1.11
C GLU A 5 15.35 15.13 -1.80
N THR A 6 14.58 14.13 -2.23
CA THR A 6 13.32 14.34 -2.98
C THR A 6 12.09 13.80 -2.26
N GLY A 7 12.26 12.93 -1.27
CA GLY A 7 11.20 12.17 -0.63
C GLY A 7 10.66 11.03 -1.49
N HIS A 8 11.23 10.77 -2.66
CA HIS A 8 10.76 9.71 -3.54
C HIS A 8 10.97 8.34 -2.90
N MET A 9 9.90 7.56 -2.84
CA MET A 9 9.90 6.21 -2.28
C MET A 9 9.80 5.17 -3.40
N LYS A 10 10.67 4.16 -3.33
CA LYS A 10 10.62 2.98 -4.19
C LYS A 10 10.44 1.74 -3.32
N ILE A 11 9.40 0.97 -3.62
CA ILE A 11 9.15 -0.30 -2.93
C ILE A 11 9.90 -1.40 -3.68
N GLU A 12 10.96 -1.91 -3.09
CA GLU A 12 11.81 -2.94 -3.70
C GLU A 12 11.17 -4.32 -3.57
N ARG A 13 10.57 -4.61 -2.40
CA ARG A 13 10.00 -5.92 -2.13
C ARG A 13 8.73 -5.80 -1.28
N MET A 14 7.71 -6.59 -1.66
CA MET A 14 6.49 -6.77 -0.91
C MET A 14 6.19 -8.26 -0.74
N ILE A 15 5.89 -8.68 0.48
CA ILE A 15 5.51 -10.05 0.80
C ILE A 15 4.11 -10.00 1.41
N ASN A 16 3.15 -10.64 0.76
CA ASN A 16 1.79 -10.78 1.24
C ASN A 16 1.59 -12.19 1.77
N VAL A 17 1.12 -12.32 2.99
CA VAL A 17 0.80 -13.61 3.60
C VAL A 17 -0.66 -13.59 4.00
N ALA A 18 -1.45 -14.53 3.50
CA ALA A 18 -2.85 -14.65 3.84
C ALA A 18 -3.23 -16.07 4.20
N ASP A 19 -4.07 -16.21 5.21
CA ASP A 19 -4.68 -17.48 5.56
C ASP A 19 -5.99 -17.64 4.77
N ALA A 20 -5.94 -18.49 3.76
CA ALA A 20 -7.07 -18.84 2.89
C ALA A 20 -7.88 -20.05 3.39
N GLY A 21 -7.53 -20.61 4.55
CA GLY A 21 -8.02 -21.93 4.90
C GLY A 21 -7.56 -22.94 3.85
N ARG A 22 -8.43 -23.85 3.42
CA ARG A 22 -8.11 -24.72 2.30
C ARG A 22 -8.17 -23.93 0.99
N SER A 23 -7.07 -23.87 0.29
CA SER A 23 -7.01 -23.24 -1.03
C SER A 23 -7.80 -24.06 -2.06
N ILE A 24 -8.80 -23.45 -2.68
CA ILE A 24 -9.62 -24.08 -3.73
C ILE A 24 -8.97 -23.88 -5.10
N ASN A 25 -8.40 -22.70 -5.35
CA ASN A 25 -7.70 -22.39 -6.58
C ASN A 25 -6.50 -21.48 -6.28
N PRO A 26 -5.31 -22.05 -6.00
CA PRO A 26 -4.14 -21.30 -5.59
C PRO A 26 -3.75 -20.19 -6.56
N LYS A 27 -3.88 -20.44 -7.88
CA LYS A 27 -3.51 -19.43 -8.89
C LYS A 27 -4.43 -18.22 -8.89
N ILE A 28 -5.72 -18.41 -8.70
CA ILE A 28 -6.68 -17.30 -8.60
C ILE A 28 -6.47 -16.56 -7.29
N GLU A 29 -6.24 -17.25 -6.20
CA GLU A 29 -5.99 -16.67 -4.88
C GLU A 29 -4.72 -15.81 -4.89
N GLU A 30 -3.62 -16.28 -5.50
CA GLU A 30 -2.39 -15.52 -5.68
C GLU A 30 -2.64 -14.24 -6.48
N THR A 31 -3.40 -14.33 -7.58
CA THR A 31 -3.77 -13.17 -8.40
C THR A 31 -4.62 -12.18 -7.61
N GLN A 32 -5.55 -12.68 -6.80
CA GLN A 32 -6.42 -11.85 -5.95
C GLN A 32 -5.60 -11.11 -4.88
N LEU A 33 -4.65 -11.77 -4.23
CA LEU A 33 -3.77 -11.13 -3.25
C LEU A 33 -2.90 -10.04 -3.90
N SER A 34 -2.34 -10.31 -5.08
CA SER A 34 -1.56 -9.31 -5.82
C SER A 34 -2.41 -8.09 -6.16
N GLY A 35 -3.61 -8.30 -6.70
CA GLY A 35 -4.52 -7.22 -7.06
C GLY A 35 -4.94 -6.37 -5.86
N ALA A 36 -5.30 -7.02 -4.76
CA ALA A 36 -5.67 -6.36 -3.51
C ALA A 36 -4.51 -5.53 -2.92
N ALA A 37 -3.30 -6.07 -2.97
CA ALA A 37 -2.12 -5.36 -2.48
C ALA A 37 -1.78 -4.14 -3.35
N VAL A 38 -1.88 -4.24 -4.67
CA VAL A 38 -1.66 -3.11 -5.59
C VAL A 38 -2.73 -2.03 -5.42
N MET A 39 -4.00 -2.43 -5.24
CA MET A 39 -5.07 -1.48 -4.95
C MET A 39 -4.77 -0.68 -3.68
N GLN A 40 -4.39 -1.34 -2.60
CA GLN A 40 -4.06 -0.65 -1.36
C GLN A 40 -2.75 0.14 -1.43
N LEU A 41 -1.80 -0.29 -2.26
CA LEU A 41 -0.60 0.49 -2.57
C LEU A 41 -0.98 1.85 -3.14
N GLY A 42 -1.92 1.90 -4.08
CA GLY A 42 -2.44 3.14 -4.64
C GLY A 42 -3.01 4.07 -3.56
N PHE A 43 -3.94 3.59 -2.73
CA PHE A 43 -4.49 4.36 -1.61
C PHE A 43 -3.43 4.81 -0.61
N THR A 44 -2.34 4.08 -0.51
CA THR A 44 -1.25 4.41 0.41
C THR A 44 -0.33 5.49 -0.14
N THR A 45 -0.10 5.56 -1.45
CA THR A 45 0.99 6.36 -2.02
C THR A 45 0.54 7.47 -2.96
N THR A 46 -0.49 7.25 -3.77
CA THR A 46 -0.83 8.14 -4.89
C THR A 46 -2.28 8.55 -4.98
N GLU A 47 -3.21 7.69 -4.57
CA GLU A 47 -4.63 7.93 -4.75
C GLU A 47 -5.19 8.84 -3.66
N LYS A 48 -5.75 9.98 -4.07
CA LYS A 48 -6.45 10.92 -3.20
C LYS A 48 -7.64 11.49 -3.93
N MET A 49 -8.84 11.21 -3.46
CA MET A 49 -10.04 11.85 -3.98
C MET A 49 -10.21 13.23 -3.34
N GLU A 50 -10.31 14.25 -4.17
CA GLU A 50 -10.46 15.64 -3.71
C GLU A 50 -11.87 16.15 -3.94
N PHE A 51 -12.36 16.91 -2.96
CA PHE A 51 -13.72 17.46 -2.98
C PHE A 51 -13.71 18.97 -2.74
N GLU A 52 -14.53 19.68 -3.51
CA GLU A 52 -14.87 21.07 -3.26
C GLU A 52 -16.39 21.21 -3.26
N ALA A 53 -16.95 21.77 -2.20
CA ALA A 53 -18.40 21.94 -2.02
C ALA A 53 -19.23 20.66 -2.30
N GLY A 54 -18.70 19.49 -1.95
CA GLY A 54 -19.35 18.19 -2.17
C GLY A 54 -19.21 17.63 -3.59
N GLN A 55 -18.47 18.28 -4.46
CA GLN A 55 -18.17 17.79 -5.81
C GLN A 55 -16.75 17.28 -5.90
N VAL A 56 -16.55 16.15 -6.61
CA VAL A 56 -15.21 15.62 -6.89
C VAL A 56 -14.51 16.52 -7.90
N THR A 57 -13.31 17.01 -7.55
CA THR A 57 -12.55 17.95 -8.39
C THR A 57 -11.52 17.28 -9.28
N ASN A 58 -11.09 16.05 -8.94
CA ASN A 58 -10.09 15.28 -9.67
C ASN A 58 -10.65 13.96 -10.25
N ALA A 59 -11.81 14.03 -10.90
CA ALA A 59 -12.54 12.87 -11.40
C ALA A 59 -11.95 12.19 -12.66
N SER A 60 -10.78 12.60 -13.13
CA SER A 60 -10.10 11.98 -14.28
C SER A 60 -8.84 11.21 -13.86
N PHE A 61 -8.45 10.16 -14.61
CA PHE A 61 -7.19 9.44 -14.36
C PHE A 61 -5.94 10.28 -14.68
N ALA A 62 -6.09 11.48 -15.24
CA ALA A 62 -5.00 12.44 -15.33
C ALA A 62 -4.64 13.01 -13.95
N ASP A 63 -5.62 13.15 -13.08
CA ASP A 63 -5.50 13.79 -11.77
C ASP A 63 -5.60 12.79 -10.62
N TYR A 64 -6.52 11.82 -10.70
CA TYR A 64 -6.62 10.70 -9.76
C TYR A 64 -5.66 9.60 -10.19
N LYS A 65 -4.53 9.48 -9.48
CA LYS A 65 -3.40 8.63 -9.88
C LYS A 65 -3.51 7.23 -9.30
N ILE A 66 -4.03 6.29 -10.10
CA ILE A 66 -3.91 4.86 -9.76
C ILE A 66 -2.50 4.36 -10.12
N PRO A 67 -1.95 3.37 -9.39
CA PRO A 67 -0.62 2.84 -9.69
C PRO A 67 -0.51 2.26 -11.11
N GLY A 68 0.53 2.66 -11.81
CA GLY A 68 0.94 2.04 -13.07
C GLY A 68 1.96 0.91 -12.84
N ILE A 69 2.39 0.28 -13.93
CA ILE A 69 3.35 -0.83 -13.86
C ILE A 69 4.71 -0.42 -13.24
N LEU A 70 5.08 0.85 -13.35
CA LEU A 70 6.35 1.38 -12.82
C LEU A 70 6.28 1.68 -11.33
N ASP A 71 5.09 1.76 -10.76
CA ASP A 71 4.86 2.03 -9.33
C ASP A 71 4.83 0.74 -8.49
N LEU A 72 4.82 -0.41 -9.17
CA LEU A 72 4.77 -1.71 -8.50
C LEU A 72 6.10 -2.04 -7.82
N PRO A 73 6.07 -2.85 -6.74
CA PRO A 73 7.29 -3.40 -6.16
C PRO A 73 8.11 -4.18 -7.19
N GLU A 74 9.44 -4.08 -7.13
CA GLU A 74 10.32 -4.88 -7.99
C GLU A 74 10.08 -6.39 -7.82
N THR A 75 9.77 -6.80 -6.61
CA THR A 75 9.43 -8.18 -6.28
C THR A 75 8.18 -8.23 -5.41
N MET A 76 7.18 -8.98 -5.86
CA MET A 76 5.98 -9.27 -5.07
C MET A 76 5.88 -10.78 -4.88
N THR A 77 5.78 -11.22 -3.61
CA THR A 77 5.64 -12.63 -3.25
C THR A 77 4.34 -12.80 -2.46
N ASN A 78 3.51 -13.74 -2.89
CA ASN A 78 2.28 -14.10 -2.19
C ASN A 78 2.42 -15.49 -1.58
N VAL A 79 2.07 -15.61 -0.32
CA VAL A 79 2.11 -16.88 0.43
C VAL A 79 0.72 -17.16 0.97
N MET A 80 0.16 -18.30 0.57
CA MET A 80 -1.08 -18.83 1.14
C MET A 80 -0.76 -19.71 2.33
N VAL A 81 -1.41 -19.42 3.44
CA VAL A 81 -1.40 -20.31 4.62
C VAL A 81 -2.72 -21.05 4.64
N GLU A 82 -2.65 -22.37 4.71
CA GLU A 82 -3.82 -23.22 4.87
C GLU A 82 -4.00 -23.60 6.35
N ALA A 83 -4.64 -22.72 7.12
CA ALA A 83 -5.03 -23.07 8.48
C ALA A 83 -6.32 -23.90 8.47
N ASN A 84 -6.38 -24.86 9.37
CA ASN A 84 -7.54 -25.75 9.45
C ASN A 84 -8.81 -24.96 9.84
N GLN A 85 -9.77 -24.89 8.93
CA GLN A 85 -11.05 -24.18 9.12
C GLN A 85 -12.22 -25.16 9.20
N HIS A 86 -12.89 -25.19 10.33
CA HIS A 86 -13.98 -26.15 10.57
C HIS A 86 -15.34 -25.69 10.06
N ASN A 87 -15.56 -24.36 9.93
CA ASN A 87 -16.88 -23.77 9.65
C ASN A 87 -17.08 -23.35 8.20
N GLY A 88 -16.02 -23.34 7.38
CA GLY A 88 -16.11 -22.97 5.95
C GLY A 88 -16.44 -24.16 5.05
N PRO A 89 -17.05 -23.93 3.89
CA PRO A 89 -17.26 -24.99 2.90
C PRO A 89 -15.90 -25.54 2.46
N PHE A 90 -15.74 -26.85 2.58
CA PHE A 90 -14.48 -27.54 2.31
C PHE A 90 -13.27 -27.05 3.15
N GLY A 91 -13.48 -26.27 4.20
CA GLY A 91 -12.42 -25.67 4.99
C GLY A 91 -11.82 -24.40 4.38
N ALA A 92 -12.44 -23.82 3.36
CA ALA A 92 -11.99 -22.60 2.71
C ALA A 92 -12.42 -21.34 3.47
N LYS A 93 -11.63 -20.26 3.33
CA LYS A 93 -11.94 -18.90 3.77
C LYS A 93 -12.08 -17.96 2.58
N GLY A 94 -12.67 -16.78 2.79
CA GLY A 94 -12.69 -15.72 1.79
C GLY A 94 -11.30 -15.10 1.61
N VAL A 95 -10.94 -14.79 0.35
CA VAL A 95 -9.63 -14.20 0.00
C VAL A 95 -9.80 -12.92 -0.81
N GLY A 96 -11.02 -12.33 -0.88
CA GLY A 96 -11.31 -11.19 -1.73
C GLY A 96 -10.40 -9.99 -1.50
N GLU A 97 -10.36 -9.47 -0.29
CA GLU A 97 -9.60 -8.26 0.07
C GLU A 97 -8.54 -8.51 1.14
N SER A 98 -8.17 -9.77 1.37
CA SER A 98 -7.19 -10.12 2.40
C SER A 98 -5.80 -9.50 2.18
N GLY A 99 -5.49 -9.10 0.95
CA GLY A 99 -4.25 -8.42 0.61
C GLY A 99 -4.24 -6.91 0.86
N THR A 100 -5.36 -6.27 1.27
CA THR A 100 -5.43 -4.81 1.39
C THR A 100 -4.96 -4.30 2.75
N PHE A 101 -5.56 -4.76 3.83
CA PHE A 101 -5.47 -4.10 5.14
C PHE A 101 -4.07 -4.06 5.77
N GLY A 102 -3.15 -4.91 5.35
CA GLY A 102 -1.77 -4.94 5.82
C GLY A 102 -0.82 -3.97 5.11
N VAL A 103 -1.14 -3.51 3.91
CA VAL A 103 -0.20 -2.77 3.04
C VAL A 103 0.11 -1.38 3.58
N SER A 104 -0.90 -0.57 3.88
CA SER A 104 -0.68 0.79 4.39
C SER A 104 0.13 0.83 5.68
N PRO A 105 -0.18 0.03 6.72
CA PRO A 105 0.63 0.02 7.93
C PRO A 105 2.03 -0.53 7.70
N ALA A 106 2.22 -1.51 6.81
CA ALA A 106 3.54 -2.02 6.48
C ALA A 106 4.42 -0.96 5.81
N ILE A 107 3.86 -0.20 4.85
CA ILE A 107 4.57 0.90 4.19
C ILE A 107 4.87 2.01 5.20
N ALA A 108 3.91 2.41 6.04
CA ALA A 108 4.14 3.43 7.05
C ALA A 108 5.25 3.04 8.04
N ASN A 109 5.29 1.77 8.45
CA ASN A 109 6.36 1.24 9.31
C ASN A 109 7.72 1.24 8.60
N ALA A 110 7.76 0.84 7.32
CA ALA A 110 8.99 0.84 6.53
C ALA A 110 9.52 2.26 6.27
N VAL A 111 8.63 3.23 6.10
CA VAL A 111 9.01 4.65 6.00
C VAL A 111 9.61 5.14 7.31
N GLU A 112 8.95 4.88 8.45
CA GLU A 112 9.49 5.25 9.76
C GLU A 112 10.84 4.58 10.04
N ASP A 113 11.01 3.31 9.71
CA ASP A 113 12.29 2.61 9.84
C ASP A 113 13.40 3.25 8.98
N ALA A 114 13.04 3.72 7.79
CA ALA A 114 14.01 4.30 6.85
C ALA A 114 14.42 5.74 7.19
N ILE A 115 13.52 6.56 7.72
CA ILE A 115 13.78 8.00 7.95
C ILE A 115 13.63 8.45 9.41
N GLY A 116 13.25 7.54 10.31
CA GLY A 116 13.07 7.83 11.74
C GLY A 116 11.82 8.67 12.08
N VAL A 117 10.93 8.91 11.13
CA VAL A 117 9.73 9.75 11.33
C VAL A 117 8.47 9.02 10.90
N ARG A 118 7.47 9.01 11.78
CA ARG A 118 6.14 8.43 11.52
C ARG A 118 5.26 9.38 10.72
N ILE A 119 4.76 8.91 9.58
CA ILE A 119 3.71 9.59 8.81
C ILE A 119 2.37 8.93 9.13
N THR A 120 1.40 9.72 9.59
CA THR A 120 0.11 9.23 10.11
C THR A 120 -1.08 9.55 9.20
N SER A 121 -0.84 10.14 8.03
CA SER A 121 -1.91 10.50 7.09
C SER A 121 -1.64 9.96 5.70
N LEU A 122 -2.66 9.37 5.07
CA LEU A 122 -2.60 8.93 3.68
C LEU A 122 -3.02 10.05 2.70
N PRO A 123 -2.59 9.96 1.44
CA PRO A 123 -1.50 9.12 0.95
C PRO A 123 -0.13 9.56 1.51
N ILE A 124 0.83 8.63 1.60
CA ILE A 124 2.22 8.89 1.96
C ILE A 124 2.96 9.35 0.69
N THR A 125 2.87 10.63 0.39
CA THR A 125 3.45 11.22 -0.81
C THR A 125 4.93 11.57 -0.63
N PRO A 126 5.71 11.68 -1.72
CA PRO A 126 7.09 12.17 -1.66
C PRO A 126 7.22 13.52 -0.94
N GLU A 127 6.28 14.44 -1.16
CA GLU A 127 6.25 15.72 -0.46
C GLU A 127 6.12 15.55 1.06
N LYS A 128 5.21 14.69 1.53
CA LYS A 128 5.06 14.42 2.97
C LYS A 128 6.32 13.81 3.58
N ILE A 129 6.96 12.89 2.87
CA ILE A 129 8.22 12.28 3.30
C ILE A 129 9.30 13.35 3.40
N TYR A 130 9.47 14.15 2.35
CA TYR A 130 10.45 15.23 2.31
C TYR A 130 10.24 16.26 3.43
N ARG A 131 9.02 16.76 3.62
CA ARG A 131 8.67 17.69 4.72
C ARG A 131 8.95 17.06 6.09
N ALA A 132 8.66 15.78 6.28
CA ALA A 132 8.92 15.07 7.53
C ALA A 132 10.42 14.97 7.83
N ILE A 133 11.26 14.66 6.85
CA ILE A 133 12.72 14.63 6.98
C ILE A 133 13.27 16.02 7.36
N ARG A 134 12.81 17.07 6.65
CA ARG A 134 13.25 18.45 6.92
C ARG A 134 12.86 18.90 8.32
N ALA A 135 11.64 18.63 8.74
CA ALA A 135 11.17 18.97 10.09
C ALA A 135 11.96 18.25 11.18
N ALA A 136 12.32 16.99 10.98
CA ALA A 136 13.12 16.21 11.92
C ALA A 136 14.56 16.76 12.05
N ASN A 137 15.10 17.34 10.98
CA ASN A 137 16.42 17.97 10.94
C ASN A 137 16.42 19.43 11.42
N ASN A 138 15.31 19.95 11.97
CA ASN A 138 15.12 21.35 12.37
C ASN A 138 15.32 22.37 11.24
N ASP A 139 14.99 21.97 10.03
CA ASP A 139 15.07 22.77 8.81
C ASP A 139 13.73 22.67 8.02
N PRO A 140 12.61 23.09 8.62
CA PRO A 140 11.31 23.03 7.96
C PRO A 140 11.26 23.98 6.77
N LEU A 141 10.47 23.62 5.76
CA LEU A 141 10.17 24.52 4.65
C LEU A 141 9.33 25.70 5.17
N GLU A 142 9.63 26.90 4.71
CA GLU A 142 8.74 28.05 4.87
C GLU A 142 7.49 27.79 4.02
N ASP A 143 6.29 28.11 4.55
CA ASP A 143 5.00 27.96 3.90
C ASP A 143 4.79 28.99 2.77
#